data_ef5115432dd613241717294bb30cf750
#
_entry.id   ef5115432dd613241717294bb30cf750
#
_cell.length_a   1.000
_cell.length_b   1.000
_cell.length_c   1.000
_cell.angle_alpha   90.00
_cell.angle_beta   90.00
_cell.angle_gamma   90.00
#
_symmetry.space_group_name_H-M   'P 1'
#
loop_
_entity.id
_entity.type
_entity.pdbx_description
1 polymer ?
#
loop_
_entity_poly.entity_id
_entity_poly.type
_entity_poly.pdbx_seq_one_letter_code
_entity_poly.pdbx_strand_id
1 'polypeptide(L)'
;MLLSFYFTVVYSYNMIVSFFGFKNIKRDYLIKQDRTKFLILVAAHNEESVIRETIRNLKQINYDKNLYDICIVSDNSTDLTTQIALNENVLVVDTIKNEFEREGVGKPAGIQYPLRKLGFENVKRQYDMIMVLDADNFVSKNILKEINSQFITKGRPTAIQTYLDSKNYSKFMSLAYSVVFWTNNRFMQLAKYKLNLPNSIGGTGFFVKTDWLIDKGGFKFDSLTEDLEMEIEIINDGGRILWNDHASIYDEKPEKTKVSMIQRHRWIKGHWYVAFKQILPLTKRFIMTLNIKYLDKIFFLMSMGKAFHILLIFLVLIINIILLTHHHMLVSTLAALNILGALHLLNDYMFYITGINALLIIYSFVILPMYSVYAKLRNINPIKIVLSLQWFMITDFIVQLFGLFTWPNQQTWIRTPHSKVSIETSEEAYQTPGTYEHDNQPAIQVPEVGLNTSNHIVEKH
;
A
#
# COMPACT_ATOMS: atom_id res chain seq x y z
N MET A 1 27.19 -10.35 12.43
CA MET A 1 27.36 -11.29 11.31
C MET A 1 26.03 -11.85 10.83
N LEU A 2 25.27 -12.64 11.60
CA LEU A 2 23.98 -13.23 11.16
C LEU A 2 22.96 -12.19 10.67
N LEU A 3 22.84 -11.06 11.37
CA LEU A 3 21.93 -9.97 10.96
C LEU A 3 22.30 -9.39 9.59
N SER A 4 23.59 -9.11 9.36
CA SER A 4 24.07 -8.58 8.07
C SER A 4 23.87 -9.59 6.94
N PHE A 5 24.13 -10.87 7.18
CA PHE A 5 23.86 -11.92 6.20
C PHE A 5 22.37 -12.01 5.87
N TYR A 6 21.52 -12.02 6.90
CA TYR A 6 20.07 -12.00 6.72
C TYR A 6 19.61 -10.83 5.82
N PHE A 7 20.07 -9.60 6.11
CA PHE A 7 19.70 -8.44 5.29
C PHE A 7 20.31 -8.48 3.89
N THR A 8 21.48 -9.07 3.69
CA THR A 8 22.00 -9.34 2.33
C THR A 8 21.01 -10.18 1.53
N VAL A 9 20.45 -11.24 2.12
CA VAL A 9 19.43 -12.08 1.46
C VAL A 9 18.17 -11.28 1.15
N VAL A 10 17.66 -10.51 2.12
CA VAL A 10 16.45 -9.68 1.95
C VAL A 10 16.64 -8.61 0.88
N TYR A 11 17.75 -7.89 0.88
CA TYR A 11 18.04 -6.87 -0.14
C TYR A 11 18.23 -7.50 -1.52
N SER A 12 18.93 -8.63 -1.61
CA SER A 12 19.13 -9.36 -2.87
C SER A 12 17.79 -9.85 -3.43
N TYR A 13 16.92 -10.39 -2.56
CA TYR A 13 15.57 -10.76 -2.95
C TYR A 13 14.78 -9.57 -3.50
N ASN A 14 14.76 -8.44 -2.77
CA ASN A 14 14.08 -7.24 -3.21
C ASN A 14 14.67 -6.68 -4.51
N MET A 15 15.98 -6.76 -4.70
CA MET A 15 16.65 -6.38 -5.95
C MET A 15 16.16 -7.26 -7.11
N ILE A 16 16.14 -8.58 -6.95
CA ILE A 16 15.67 -9.52 -7.98
C ILE A 16 14.20 -9.21 -8.32
N VAL A 17 13.33 -9.06 -7.32
CA VAL A 17 11.92 -8.70 -7.53
C VAL A 17 11.83 -7.38 -8.31
N SER A 18 12.60 -6.36 -7.92
CA SER A 18 12.53 -5.03 -8.53
C SER A 18 12.87 -5.00 -10.02
N PHE A 19 13.67 -5.93 -10.54
CA PHE A 19 13.96 -6.03 -11.98
C PHE A 19 12.69 -6.16 -12.83
N PHE A 20 11.67 -6.79 -12.32
CA PHE A 20 10.38 -6.91 -12.99
C PHE A 20 9.58 -5.60 -13.00
N GLY A 21 9.96 -4.62 -12.19
CA GLY A 21 9.37 -3.28 -12.17
C GLY A 21 9.88 -2.33 -13.26
N PHE A 22 11.03 -2.58 -13.89
CA PHE A 22 11.59 -1.67 -14.90
C PHE A 22 10.77 -1.60 -16.19
N LYS A 23 10.17 -2.71 -16.61
CA LYS A 23 9.28 -2.73 -17.77
C LYS A 23 7.86 -2.40 -17.35
N ASN A 24 7.19 -1.57 -18.12
CA ASN A 24 5.75 -1.35 -17.96
C ASN A 24 4.99 -2.64 -18.27
N ILE A 25 3.78 -2.75 -17.76
CA ILE A 25 2.84 -3.79 -18.15
C ILE A 25 1.74 -3.13 -19.00
N LYS A 26 1.40 -3.72 -20.11
CA LYS A 26 0.15 -3.41 -20.79
C LYS A 26 -0.98 -4.02 -19.97
N ARG A 27 -2.16 -3.41 -20.01
CA ARG A 27 -3.36 -4.01 -19.40
C ARG A 27 -3.52 -5.45 -19.91
N ASP A 28 -3.50 -6.41 -19.00
CA ASP A 28 -3.58 -7.85 -19.29
C ASP A 28 -4.99 -8.42 -19.12
N TYR A 29 -6.00 -7.54 -19.21
CA TYR A 29 -7.43 -7.84 -19.26
C TYR A 29 -8.12 -6.84 -20.19
N LEU A 30 -9.21 -7.30 -20.81
CA LEU A 30 -10.07 -6.44 -21.61
C LEU A 30 -11.06 -5.70 -20.71
N ILE A 31 -11.39 -4.46 -21.08
CA ILE A 31 -12.47 -3.73 -20.41
C ILE A 31 -13.77 -4.47 -20.64
N LYS A 32 -14.46 -4.76 -19.56
CA LYS A 32 -15.74 -5.48 -19.54
C LYS A 32 -16.88 -4.51 -19.29
N GLN A 33 -18.08 -4.93 -19.71
CA GLN A 33 -19.31 -4.25 -19.33
C GLN A 33 -19.45 -4.20 -17.80
N ASP A 34 -20.02 -3.14 -17.29
CA ASP A 34 -20.28 -2.93 -15.88
C ASP A 34 -21.24 -4.03 -15.36
N ARG A 35 -20.82 -4.80 -14.37
CA ARG A 35 -21.59 -5.91 -13.79
C ARG A 35 -21.36 -6.09 -12.30
N THR A 36 -20.13 -5.84 -11.83
CA THR A 36 -19.77 -6.01 -10.42
C THR A 36 -20.45 -4.96 -9.58
N LYS A 37 -21.11 -5.36 -8.51
CA LYS A 37 -21.74 -4.44 -7.56
C LYS A 37 -20.77 -4.06 -6.45
N PHE A 38 -20.61 -2.77 -6.20
CA PHE A 38 -19.67 -2.25 -5.23
C PHE A 38 -20.34 -1.52 -4.08
N LEU A 39 -19.84 -1.73 -2.87
CA LEU A 39 -20.08 -0.86 -1.72
C LEU A 39 -18.80 -0.08 -1.42
N ILE A 40 -18.83 1.24 -1.54
CA ILE A 40 -17.70 2.12 -1.22
C ILE A 40 -17.88 2.61 0.21
N LEU A 41 -17.07 2.13 1.14
CA LEU A 41 -17.05 2.54 2.54
C LEU A 41 -15.97 3.61 2.73
N VAL A 42 -16.38 4.82 3.07
CA VAL A 42 -15.50 5.95 3.36
C VAL A 42 -15.48 6.18 4.86
N ALA A 43 -14.35 5.85 5.50
CA ALA A 43 -14.16 6.05 6.94
C ALA A 43 -13.86 7.52 7.25
N ALA A 44 -14.71 8.17 8.05
CA ALA A 44 -14.58 9.57 8.42
C ALA A 44 -14.69 9.77 9.93
N HIS A 45 -13.77 10.56 10.52
CA HIS A 45 -13.82 11.01 11.90
C HIS A 45 -13.37 12.48 11.98
N ASN A 46 -14.31 13.40 12.13
CA ASN A 46 -14.05 14.84 12.13
C ASN A 46 -13.38 15.32 10.82
N GLU A 47 -13.98 15.02 9.68
CA GLU A 47 -13.43 15.29 8.33
C GLU A 47 -14.27 16.34 7.57
N GLU A 48 -14.93 17.28 8.27
CA GLU A 48 -15.78 18.33 7.66
C GLU A 48 -15.07 19.13 6.57
N SER A 49 -13.73 19.27 6.69
CA SER A 49 -12.91 20.06 5.76
C SER A 49 -12.72 19.41 4.38
N VAL A 50 -12.83 18.06 4.27
CA VAL A 50 -12.49 17.30 3.06
C VAL A 50 -13.63 16.44 2.53
N ILE A 51 -14.54 15.97 3.39
CA ILE A 51 -15.53 14.95 3.04
C ILE A 51 -16.44 15.34 1.87
N ARG A 52 -16.82 16.61 1.75
CA ARG A 52 -17.66 17.12 0.65
C ARG A 52 -17.01 16.87 -0.71
N GLU A 53 -15.74 17.24 -0.85
CA GLU A 53 -15.02 17.10 -2.12
C GLU A 53 -14.75 15.63 -2.46
N THR A 54 -14.51 14.79 -1.46
CA THR A 54 -14.40 13.34 -1.63
C THR A 54 -15.70 12.74 -2.16
N ILE A 55 -16.86 13.09 -1.58
CA ILE A 55 -18.16 12.61 -2.06
C ILE A 55 -18.41 13.07 -3.50
N ARG A 56 -18.11 14.34 -3.84
CA ARG A 56 -18.26 14.86 -5.18
C ARG A 56 -17.36 14.16 -6.19
N ASN A 57 -16.13 13.83 -5.81
CA ASN A 57 -15.23 13.04 -6.66
C ASN A 57 -15.79 11.63 -6.90
N LEU A 58 -16.29 10.95 -5.87
CA LEU A 58 -16.88 9.60 -5.98
C LEU A 58 -18.12 9.59 -6.88
N LYS A 59 -18.95 10.62 -6.85
CA LYS A 59 -20.10 10.76 -7.73
C LYS A 59 -19.72 10.91 -9.22
N GLN A 60 -18.50 11.32 -9.54
CA GLN A 60 -17.99 11.46 -10.89
C GLN A 60 -17.42 10.16 -11.48
N ILE A 61 -17.45 9.06 -10.74
CA ILE A 61 -16.98 7.76 -11.23
C ILE A 61 -17.78 7.35 -12.48
N ASN A 62 -17.05 6.97 -13.53
CA ASN A 62 -17.64 6.51 -14.81
C ASN A 62 -17.95 5.02 -14.71
N TYR A 63 -19.08 4.70 -14.07
CA TYR A 63 -19.62 3.37 -13.87
C TYR A 63 -21.13 3.47 -13.71
N ASP A 64 -21.88 2.40 -14.01
CA ASP A 64 -23.34 2.38 -13.84
C ASP A 64 -23.72 2.71 -12.39
N LYS A 65 -24.52 3.76 -12.22
CA LYS A 65 -24.91 4.27 -10.90
C LYS A 65 -25.77 3.32 -10.09
N ASN A 66 -26.41 2.33 -10.73
CA ASN A 66 -27.19 1.29 -10.09
C ASN A 66 -26.32 0.13 -9.57
N LEU A 67 -25.03 0.13 -9.88
CA LEU A 67 -24.09 -0.93 -9.51
C LEU A 67 -23.09 -0.51 -8.42
N TYR A 68 -23.24 0.66 -7.81
CA TYR A 68 -22.45 1.01 -6.64
C TYR A 68 -23.16 1.97 -5.72
N ASP A 69 -22.89 1.82 -4.43
CA ASP A 69 -23.33 2.73 -3.38
C ASP A 69 -22.13 3.36 -2.67
N ILE A 70 -22.26 4.65 -2.33
CA ILE A 70 -21.29 5.39 -1.51
C ILE A 70 -21.85 5.47 -0.10
N CYS A 71 -21.14 4.90 0.86
CA CYS A 71 -21.51 4.92 2.28
C CYS A 71 -20.45 5.66 3.06
N ILE A 72 -20.81 6.81 3.61
CA ILE A 72 -19.97 7.58 4.53
C ILE A 72 -20.18 7.03 5.93
N VAL A 73 -19.09 6.56 6.53
CA VAL A 73 -19.07 6.08 7.90
C VAL A 73 -18.57 7.20 8.81
N SER A 74 -19.50 7.91 9.44
CA SER A 74 -19.16 8.97 10.41
C SER A 74 -18.90 8.33 11.78
N ASP A 75 -17.61 8.02 12.05
CA ASP A 75 -17.22 7.32 13.27
C ASP A 75 -16.97 8.28 14.43
N ASN A 76 -17.99 8.48 15.28
CA ASN A 76 -17.95 9.38 16.44
C ASN A 76 -17.52 10.82 16.07
N SER A 77 -17.94 11.35 14.93
CA SER A 77 -17.65 12.72 14.55
C SER A 77 -18.43 13.72 15.44
N THR A 78 -17.78 14.80 15.78
CA THR A 78 -18.33 15.90 16.61
C THR A 78 -18.43 17.22 15.86
N ASP A 79 -17.93 17.24 14.61
CA ASP A 79 -17.99 18.36 13.68
C ASP A 79 -19.16 18.20 12.67
N LEU A 80 -19.15 18.95 11.59
CA LEU A 80 -20.20 18.93 10.56
C LEU A 80 -20.07 17.75 9.55
N THR A 81 -19.19 16.77 9.77
CA THR A 81 -18.93 15.66 8.83
C THR A 81 -20.23 14.93 8.45
N THR A 82 -21.02 14.49 9.45
CA THR A 82 -22.28 13.78 9.23
C THR A 82 -23.29 14.64 8.46
N GLN A 83 -23.46 15.91 8.86
CA GLN A 83 -24.41 16.82 8.22
C GLN A 83 -24.03 17.11 6.76
N ILE A 84 -22.73 17.28 6.48
CA ILE A 84 -22.24 17.50 5.11
C ILE A 84 -22.53 16.27 4.25
N ALA A 85 -22.29 15.07 4.76
CA ALA A 85 -22.53 13.82 4.02
C ALA A 85 -24.03 13.62 3.73
N LEU A 86 -24.91 13.88 4.69
CA LEU A 86 -26.37 13.84 4.51
C LEU A 86 -26.85 14.80 3.42
N ASN A 87 -26.31 16.02 3.39
CA ASN A 87 -26.66 17.05 2.41
C ASN A 87 -26.19 16.68 0.98
N GLU A 88 -25.20 15.79 0.85
CA GLU A 88 -24.72 15.29 -0.45
C GLU A 88 -25.51 14.08 -0.96
N ASN A 89 -26.62 13.66 -0.33
CA ASN A 89 -27.48 12.55 -0.77
C ASN A 89 -26.71 11.26 -1.07
N VAL A 90 -25.90 10.80 -0.13
CA VAL A 90 -25.24 9.49 -0.11
C VAL A 90 -25.70 8.71 1.12
N LEU A 91 -25.46 7.40 1.15
CA LEU A 91 -25.72 6.61 2.34
C LEU A 91 -24.79 7.07 3.46
N VAL A 92 -25.36 7.36 4.63
CA VAL A 92 -24.59 7.77 5.81
C VAL A 92 -24.89 6.82 6.96
N VAL A 93 -23.83 6.27 7.53
CA VAL A 93 -23.91 5.49 8.76
C VAL A 93 -23.15 6.26 9.85
N ASP A 94 -23.90 6.88 10.76
CA ASP A 94 -23.35 7.52 11.94
C ASP A 94 -23.24 6.50 13.06
N THR A 95 -22.08 6.41 13.72
CA THR A 95 -21.87 5.45 14.80
C THR A 95 -22.56 5.92 16.07
N ILE A 96 -23.45 5.06 16.56
CA ILE A 96 -24.14 5.30 17.84
C ILE A 96 -23.35 4.58 18.94
N LYS A 97 -22.95 5.33 19.96
CA LYS A 97 -22.23 4.80 21.11
C LYS A 97 -23.03 3.69 21.80
N ASN A 98 -22.41 2.53 22.02
CA ASN A 98 -22.99 1.36 22.67
C ASN A 98 -24.13 0.64 21.89
N GLU A 99 -24.37 0.94 20.62
CA GLU A 99 -25.31 0.16 19.78
C GLU A 99 -24.73 -1.24 19.45
N PHE A 100 -23.43 -1.28 19.13
CA PHE A 100 -22.69 -2.53 18.94
C PHE A 100 -21.43 -2.52 19.79
N GLU A 101 -20.99 -3.72 20.22
CA GLU A 101 -19.66 -3.87 20.80
C GLU A 101 -18.60 -3.42 19.78
N ARG A 102 -17.71 -2.52 20.20
CA ARG A 102 -16.69 -1.97 19.32
C ARG A 102 -15.54 -2.96 19.18
N GLU A 103 -15.39 -3.52 18.00
CA GLU A 103 -14.29 -4.43 17.65
C GLU A 103 -13.16 -3.66 16.97
N GLY A 104 -11.98 -3.66 17.59
CA GLY A 104 -10.79 -2.93 17.09
C GLY A 104 -10.76 -1.45 17.47
N VAL A 105 -9.77 -0.73 16.95
CA VAL A 105 -9.50 0.68 17.25
C VAL A 105 -9.38 1.49 15.96
N GLY A 106 -10.01 2.65 15.91
CA GLY A 106 -9.96 3.56 14.76
C GLY A 106 -10.73 3.03 13.56
N LYS A 107 -10.10 3.03 12.39
CA LYS A 107 -10.72 2.69 11.11
C LYS A 107 -11.35 1.29 11.05
N PRO A 108 -10.72 0.19 11.53
CA PRO A 108 -11.35 -1.12 11.53
C PRO A 108 -12.70 -1.15 12.23
N ALA A 109 -12.75 -0.59 13.44
CA ALA A 109 -14.00 -0.50 14.20
C ALA A 109 -15.05 0.36 13.49
N GLY A 110 -14.61 1.45 12.84
CA GLY A 110 -15.48 2.29 12.02
C GLY A 110 -16.07 1.51 10.84
N ILE A 111 -15.27 0.73 10.11
CA ILE A 111 -15.73 -0.07 8.96
C ILE A 111 -16.59 -1.27 9.40
N GLN A 112 -16.32 -1.87 10.55
CA GLN A 112 -17.12 -2.99 11.06
C GLN A 112 -18.56 -2.56 11.39
N TYR A 113 -18.74 -1.35 11.90
CA TYR A 113 -20.04 -0.85 12.33
C TYR A 113 -21.09 -0.80 11.19
N PRO A 114 -20.84 -0.18 10.00
CA PRO A 114 -21.79 -0.18 8.90
C PRO A 114 -22.11 -1.59 8.36
N LEU A 115 -21.12 -2.51 8.37
CA LEU A 115 -21.39 -3.89 7.95
C LEU A 115 -22.42 -4.58 8.85
N ARG A 116 -22.33 -4.33 10.17
CA ARG A 116 -23.34 -4.81 11.14
C ARG A 116 -24.68 -4.10 10.97
N LYS A 117 -24.66 -2.76 10.82
CA LYS A 117 -25.87 -1.94 10.69
C LYS A 117 -26.68 -2.27 9.45
N LEU A 118 -26.02 -2.47 8.32
CA LEU A 118 -26.63 -2.88 7.05
C LEU A 118 -27.04 -4.36 7.06
N GLY A 119 -26.48 -5.16 7.97
CA GLY A 119 -26.67 -6.59 8.07
C GLY A 119 -25.76 -7.38 7.12
N PHE A 120 -24.95 -8.28 7.65
CA PHE A 120 -23.96 -9.07 6.89
C PHE A 120 -24.55 -9.80 5.69
N GLU A 121 -25.68 -10.50 5.88
CA GLU A 121 -26.34 -11.22 4.80
C GLU A 121 -26.89 -10.29 3.70
N ASN A 122 -27.36 -9.11 4.07
CA ASN A 122 -27.82 -8.11 3.10
C ASN A 122 -26.64 -7.58 2.28
N VAL A 123 -25.53 -7.22 2.94
CA VAL A 123 -24.30 -6.73 2.27
C VAL A 123 -23.76 -7.82 1.33
N LYS A 124 -23.69 -9.08 1.79
CA LYS A 124 -23.22 -10.22 1.00
C LYS A 124 -24.08 -10.48 -0.25
N ARG A 125 -25.38 -10.29 -0.13
CA ARG A 125 -26.33 -10.50 -1.24
C ARG A 125 -26.32 -9.35 -2.26
N GLN A 126 -26.09 -8.11 -1.78
CA GLN A 126 -26.20 -6.91 -2.61
C GLN A 126 -24.92 -6.55 -3.35
N TYR A 127 -23.74 -6.84 -2.77
CA TYR A 127 -22.46 -6.37 -3.29
C TYR A 127 -21.47 -7.52 -3.53
N ASP A 128 -20.78 -7.47 -4.67
CA ASP A 128 -19.71 -8.41 -5.01
C ASP A 128 -18.40 -8.05 -4.32
N MET A 129 -18.10 -6.74 -4.22
CA MET A 129 -16.87 -6.21 -3.61
C MET A 129 -17.15 -4.99 -2.74
N ILE A 130 -16.39 -4.86 -1.69
CA ILE A 130 -16.33 -3.69 -0.82
C ILE A 130 -15.04 -2.94 -1.09
N MET A 131 -15.14 -1.63 -1.37
CA MET A 131 -14.01 -0.72 -1.42
C MET A 131 -13.88 0.00 -0.08
N VAL A 132 -12.68 0.06 0.48
CA VAL A 132 -12.38 0.85 1.68
C VAL A 132 -11.55 2.07 1.28
N LEU A 133 -11.99 3.25 1.69
CA LEU A 133 -11.40 4.52 1.33
C LEU A 133 -11.30 5.46 2.53
N ASP A 134 -10.21 6.23 2.62
CA ASP A 134 -10.08 7.31 3.60
C ASP A 134 -10.85 8.57 3.15
N ALA A 135 -11.30 9.36 4.10
CA ALA A 135 -12.19 10.50 3.87
C ALA A 135 -11.55 11.65 3.05
N ASP A 136 -10.22 11.69 3.01
CA ASP A 136 -9.44 12.68 2.26
C ASP A 136 -9.01 12.21 0.87
N ASN A 137 -9.37 11.00 0.46
CA ASN A 137 -8.89 10.43 -0.79
C ASN A 137 -9.78 10.78 -1.99
N PHE A 138 -9.15 11.01 -3.14
CA PHE A 138 -9.81 11.07 -4.44
C PHE A 138 -9.50 9.83 -5.26
N VAL A 139 -10.36 9.51 -6.20
CA VAL A 139 -10.22 8.35 -7.07
C VAL A 139 -10.24 8.75 -8.54
N SER A 140 -9.58 7.95 -9.38
CA SER A 140 -9.70 8.10 -10.83
C SER A 140 -11.11 7.76 -11.30
N LYS A 141 -11.62 8.48 -12.32
CA LYS A 141 -13.00 8.30 -12.82
C LYS A 141 -13.30 6.88 -13.34
N ASN A 142 -12.28 6.16 -13.79
CA ASN A 142 -12.38 4.80 -14.32
C ASN A 142 -12.20 3.70 -13.29
N ILE A 143 -12.00 4.03 -12.00
CA ILE A 143 -11.60 3.07 -10.96
C ILE A 143 -12.48 1.82 -10.91
N LEU A 144 -13.80 1.97 -10.84
CA LEU A 144 -14.71 0.81 -10.75
C LEU A 144 -14.73 -0.01 -12.05
N LYS A 145 -14.56 0.64 -13.20
CA LYS A 145 -14.50 -0.04 -14.50
C LYS A 145 -13.27 -0.91 -14.65
N GLU A 146 -12.13 -0.43 -14.19
CA GLU A 146 -10.88 -1.18 -14.17
C GLU A 146 -10.95 -2.37 -13.20
N ILE A 147 -11.46 -2.14 -11.99
CA ILE A 147 -11.60 -3.19 -10.98
C ILE A 147 -12.61 -4.26 -11.43
N ASN A 148 -13.78 -3.87 -11.94
CA ASN A 148 -14.77 -4.79 -12.50
C ASN A 148 -14.13 -5.69 -13.57
N SER A 149 -13.41 -5.08 -14.50
CA SER A 149 -12.80 -5.79 -15.64
C SER A 149 -11.73 -6.77 -15.19
N GLN A 150 -10.85 -6.36 -14.28
CA GLN A 150 -9.82 -7.22 -13.70
C GLN A 150 -10.43 -8.32 -12.83
N PHE A 151 -11.42 -7.98 -11.98
CA PHE A 151 -12.09 -8.94 -11.10
C PHE A 151 -12.72 -10.08 -11.89
N ILE A 152 -13.49 -9.75 -12.94
CA ILE A 152 -14.15 -10.76 -13.79
C ILE A 152 -13.10 -11.57 -14.55
N THR A 153 -12.13 -10.92 -15.18
CA THR A 153 -11.17 -11.59 -16.08
C THR A 153 -10.17 -12.46 -15.32
N LYS A 154 -9.76 -12.04 -14.11
CA LYS A 154 -8.73 -12.74 -13.33
C LYS A 154 -9.30 -13.79 -12.36
N GLY A 155 -10.56 -14.22 -12.56
CA GLY A 155 -11.19 -15.30 -11.77
C GLY A 155 -11.50 -14.87 -10.35
N ARG A 156 -12.04 -13.68 -10.17
CA ARG A 156 -12.58 -13.13 -8.92
C ARG A 156 -11.59 -13.23 -7.75
N PRO A 157 -10.44 -12.52 -7.78
CA PRO A 157 -9.46 -12.52 -6.70
C PRO A 157 -10.09 -12.03 -5.39
N THR A 158 -9.51 -12.43 -4.26
CA THR A 158 -10.02 -12.08 -2.93
C THR A 158 -9.89 -10.59 -2.63
N ALA A 159 -8.80 -9.97 -3.09
CA ALA A 159 -8.61 -8.53 -2.98
C ALA A 159 -7.87 -7.96 -4.19
N ILE A 160 -8.07 -6.66 -4.43
CA ILE A 160 -7.35 -5.88 -5.45
C ILE A 160 -6.95 -4.55 -4.81
N GLN A 161 -5.64 -4.25 -4.80
CA GLN A 161 -5.11 -2.95 -4.43
C GLN A 161 -4.97 -2.08 -5.67
N THR A 162 -5.37 -0.83 -5.59
CA THR A 162 -5.17 0.17 -6.65
C THR A 162 -3.83 0.89 -6.52
N TYR A 163 -3.47 1.66 -7.54
CA TYR A 163 -2.29 2.52 -7.52
C TYR A 163 -2.48 3.65 -6.48
N LEU A 164 -1.57 3.73 -5.51
CA LEU A 164 -1.56 4.77 -4.48
C LEU A 164 -0.75 5.97 -4.97
N ASP A 165 -1.42 7.04 -5.35
CA ASP A 165 -0.79 8.29 -5.77
C ASP A 165 -0.89 9.38 -4.70
N SER A 166 -0.35 10.54 -4.96
CA SER A 166 -0.30 11.67 -4.05
C SER A 166 -1.06 12.87 -4.61
N LYS A 167 -1.85 13.54 -3.77
CA LYS A 167 -2.46 14.82 -4.10
C LYS A 167 -1.44 15.95 -4.12
N ASN A 168 -0.40 15.86 -3.28
CA ASN A 168 0.60 16.90 -3.07
C ASN A 168 2.00 16.31 -2.94
N TYR A 169 2.97 16.97 -3.59
CA TYR A 169 4.39 16.60 -3.56
C TYR A 169 5.32 17.82 -3.68
N SER A 170 4.82 19.04 -3.59
CA SER A 170 5.62 20.26 -3.73
C SER A 170 6.51 20.52 -2.52
N LYS A 171 6.06 20.15 -1.32
CA LYS A 171 6.82 20.34 -0.08
C LYS A 171 7.82 19.20 0.15
N PHE A 172 8.83 19.48 0.95
CA PHE A 172 9.97 18.59 1.20
C PHE A 172 9.54 17.22 1.74
N MET A 173 8.65 17.18 2.75
CA MET A 173 8.21 15.94 3.35
C MET A 173 7.18 15.21 2.47
N SER A 174 6.22 15.91 1.87
CA SER A 174 5.24 15.29 0.97
C SER A 174 5.91 14.74 -0.30
N LEU A 175 6.98 15.38 -0.80
CA LEU A 175 7.79 14.83 -1.89
C LEU A 175 8.40 13.48 -1.49
N ALA A 176 9.04 13.41 -0.32
CA ALA A 176 9.66 12.16 0.13
C ALA A 176 8.64 11.02 0.24
N TYR A 177 7.47 11.29 0.82
CA TYR A 177 6.37 10.32 0.85
C TYR A 177 5.96 9.88 -0.55
N SER A 178 5.71 10.82 -1.45
CA SER A 178 5.29 10.53 -2.82
C SER A 178 6.30 9.64 -3.54
N VAL A 179 7.59 9.95 -3.41
CA VAL A 179 8.67 9.15 -4.01
C VAL A 179 8.70 7.74 -3.44
N VAL A 180 8.51 7.56 -2.13
CA VAL A 180 8.45 6.23 -1.50
C VAL A 180 7.26 5.43 -2.06
N PHE A 181 6.07 6.04 -2.18
CA PHE A 181 4.88 5.37 -2.73
C PHE A 181 5.04 5.04 -4.21
N TRP A 182 5.58 5.96 -5.04
CA TRP A 182 5.83 5.69 -6.47
C TRP A 182 6.86 4.58 -6.67
N THR A 183 7.90 4.55 -5.82
CA THR A 183 8.90 3.47 -5.83
C THR A 183 8.28 2.13 -5.46
N ASN A 184 7.43 2.11 -4.43
CA ASN A 184 6.72 0.92 -4.01
C ASN A 184 5.74 0.42 -5.09
N ASN A 185 4.93 1.30 -5.67
CA ASN A 185 4.02 0.96 -6.77
C ASN A 185 4.78 0.29 -7.93
N ARG A 186 5.93 0.85 -8.30
CA ARG A 186 6.71 0.40 -9.45
C ARG A 186 7.49 -0.89 -9.18
N PHE A 187 8.30 -0.87 -8.12
CA PHE A 187 9.32 -1.90 -7.89
C PHE A 187 8.89 -3.00 -6.91
N MET A 188 7.74 -2.81 -6.24
CA MET A 188 7.17 -3.86 -5.40
C MET A 188 5.81 -4.30 -5.93
N GLN A 189 4.82 -3.43 -6.07
CA GLN A 189 3.46 -3.82 -6.47
C GLN A 189 3.42 -4.36 -7.90
N LEU A 190 3.89 -3.59 -8.90
CA LEU A 190 3.95 -4.01 -10.29
C LEU A 190 4.84 -5.26 -10.47
N ALA A 191 6.00 -5.27 -9.80
CA ALA A 191 6.93 -6.39 -9.88
C ALA A 191 6.32 -7.69 -9.33
N LYS A 192 5.70 -7.63 -8.16
CA LYS A 192 5.01 -8.78 -7.55
C LYS A 192 3.82 -9.25 -8.37
N TYR A 193 3.05 -8.32 -8.93
CA TYR A 193 1.95 -8.66 -9.84
C TYR A 193 2.44 -9.51 -11.02
N LYS A 194 3.55 -9.12 -11.67
CA LYS A 194 4.15 -9.89 -12.77
C LYS A 194 4.69 -11.25 -12.36
N LEU A 195 5.15 -11.38 -11.11
CA LEU A 195 5.68 -12.61 -10.55
C LEU A 195 4.60 -13.52 -9.94
N ASN A 196 3.32 -13.15 -9.99
CA ASN A 196 2.23 -13.85 -9.28
C ASN A 196 2.49 -13.99 -7.77
N LEU A 197 3.23 -13.06 -7.18
CA LEU A 197 3.39 -12.93 -5.74
C LEU A 197 2.22 -12.11 -5.16
N PRO A 198 1.88 -12.29 -3.88
CA PRO A 198 0.84 -11.50 -3.24
C PRO A 198 1.20 -10.01 -3.24
N ASN A 199 0.33 -9.17 -3.78
CA ASN A 199 0.45 -7.73 -3.65
C ASN A 199 0.10 -7.29 -2.24
N SER A 200 0.63 -6.14 -1.82
CA SER A 200 0.33 -5.58 -0.50
C SER A 200 -0.90 -4.69 -0.55
N ILE A 201 -1.67 -4.73 0.53
CA ILE A 201 -2.81 -3.83 0.76
C ILE A 201 -2.27 -2.61 1.53
N GLY A 202 -2.63 -1.42 1.08
CA GLY A 202 -2.06 -0.16 1.59
C GLY A 202 -3.03 0.66 2.43
N GLY A 203 -3.94 0.03 3.15
CA GLY A 203 -4.87 0.68 4.09
C GLY A 203 -6.00 1.45 3.45
N THR A 204 -5.89 1.92 2.22
CA THR A 204 -6.93 2.68 1.50
C THR A 204 -6.94 2.34 0.02
N GLY A 205 -8.06 2.58 -0.67
CA GLY A 205 -8.20 2.33 -2.09
C GLY A 205 -8.04 0.86 -2.48
N PHE A 206 -8.35 -0.05 -1.60
CA PHE A 206 -8.37 -1.47 -1.88
C PHE A 206 -9.80 -1.98 -1.98
N PHE A 207 -9.96 -3.04 -2.72
CA PHE A 207 -11.21 -3.77 -2.91
C PHE A 207 -11.07 -5.16 -2.35
N VAL A 208 -12.04 -5.59 -1.56
CA VAL A 208 -12.11 -6.94 -1.00
C VAL A 208 -13.42 -7.61 -1.41
N LYS A 209 -13.35 -8.89 -1.71
CA LYS A 209 -14.51 -9.71 -2.06
C LYS A 209 -15.46 -9.79 -0.87
N THR A 210 -16.71 -9.43 -1.07
CA THR A 210 -17.70 -9.27 0.01
C THR A 210 -17.96 -10.59 0.73
N ASP A 211 -18.18 -11.70 0.00
CA ASP A 211 -18.43 -13.00 0.61
C ASP A 211 -17.27 -13.43 1.52
N TRP A 212 -16.00 -13.30 1.07
CA TRP A 212 -14.84 -13.62 1.89
C TRP A 212 -14.81 -12.80 3.19
N LEU A 213 -15.02 -11.49 3.08
CA LEU A 213 -14.96 -10.60 4.25
C LEU A 213 -16.09 -10.90 5.24
N ILE A 214 -17.31 -11.11 4.76
CA ILE A 214 -18.46 -11.42 5.62
C ILE A 214 -18.32 -12.79 6.27
N ASP A 215 -17.84 -13.82 5.54
CA ASP A 215 -17.60 -15.16 6.08
C ASP A 215 -16.54 -15.17 7.19
N LYS A 216 -15.64 -14.16 7.22
CA LYS A 216 -14.70 -13.89 8.33
C LYS A 216 -15.32 -13.13 9.51
N GLY A 217 -16.59 -12.76 9.42
CA GLY A 217 -17.30 -11.97 10.43
C GLY A 217 -17.12 -10.47 10.28
N GLY A 218 -16.71 -9.99 9.09
CA GLY A 218 -16.51 -8.58 8.77
C GLY A 218 -15.09 -8.10 9.01
N PHE A 219 -14.93 -6.83 9.37
CA PHE A 219 -13.66 -6.14 9.48
C PHE A 219 -13.09 -6.21 10.90
N LYS A 220 -12.77 -7.42 11.36
CA LYS A 220 -12.30 -7.73 12.73
C LYS A 220 -10.78 -7.86 12.78
N PHE A 221 -10.10 -6.74 12.94
CA PHE A 221 -8.65 -6.69 13.05
C PHE A 221 -8.22 -5.90 14.28
N ASP A 222 -7.19 -6.38 14.97
CA ASP A 222 -6.77 -5.84 16.27
C ASP A 222 -5.63 -4.85 16.19
N SER A 223 -4.85 -4.90 15.10
CA SER A 223 -3.67 -4.03 14.96
C SER A 223 -4.00 -2.67 14.36
N LEU A 224 -3.08 -1.73 14.53
CA LEU A 224 -3.10 -0.41 13.87
C LEU A 224 -2.74 -0.49 12.37
N THR A 225 -2.48 -1.70 11.85
CA THR A 225 -2.25 -2.02 10.44
C THR A 225 -3.15 -3.20 10.05
N GLU A 226 -4.44 -2.94 10.11
CA GLU A 226 -5.50 -3.88 9.79
C GLU A 226 -5.40 -4.46 8.38
N ASP A 227 -4.90 -3.64 7.47
CA ASP A 227 -4.60 -3.99 6.09
C ASP A 227 -3.57 -5.11 5.98
N LEU A 228 -2.50 -5.06 6.77
CA LEU A 228 -1.48 -6.09 6.83
C LEU A 228 -1.99 -7.38 7.48
N GLU A 229 -2.83 -7.29 8.53
CA GLU A 229 -3.48 -8.47 9.11
C GLU A 229 -4.38 -9.15 8.09
N MET A 230 -5.24 -8.38 7.42
CA MET A 230 -6.13 -8.87 6.37
C MET A 230 -5.36 -9.52 5.22
N GLU A 231 -4.26 -8.90 4.79
CA GLU A 231 -3.39 -9.44 3.74
C GLU A 231 -2.86 -10.84 4.10
N ILE A 232 -2.39 -11.03 5.33
CA ILE A 232 -1.88 -12.32 5.81
C ILE A 232 -3.02 -13.35 5.91
N GLU A 233 -4.20 -12.94 6.34
CA GLU A 233 -5.36 -13.82 6.44
C GLU A 233 -5.80 -14.30 5.06
N ILE A 234 -5.88 -13.41 4.07
CA ILE A 234 -6.16 -13.78 2.68
C ILE A 234 -5.14 -14.80 2.15
N ILE A 235 -3.85 -14.59 2.41
CA ILE A 235 -2.78 -15.52 1.98
C ILE A 235 -2.93 -16.87 2.67
N ASN A 236 -3.25 -16.88 3.95
CA ASN A 236 -3.46 -18.09 4.75
C ASN A 236 -4.65 -18.94 4.27
N ASP A 237 -5.69 -18.30 3.75
CA ASP A 237 -6.84 -18.95 3.13
C ASP A 237 -6.61 -19.40 1.67
N GLY A 238 -5.40 -19.18 1.14
CA GLY A 238 -5.09 -19.48 -0.26
C GLY A 238 -5.66 -18.46 -1.24
N GLY A 239 -6.18 -17.35 -0.75
CA GLY A 239 -6.72 -16.26 -1.55
C GLY A 239 -5.64 -15.53 -2.36
N ARG A 240 -6.08 -14.73 -3.33
CA ARG A 240 -5.21 -13.93 -4.18
C ARG A 240 -5.42 -12.45 -3.95
N ILE A 241 -4.32 -11.72 -3.83
CA ILE A 241 -4.31 -10.26 -3.79
C ILE A 241 -3.62 -9.78 -5.06
N LEU A 242 -4.34 -9.06 -5.88
CA LEU A 242 -3.83 -8.48 -7.12
C LEU A 242 -3.59 -6.98 -6.96
N TRP A 243 -2.89 -6.40 -7.92
CA TRP A 243 -2.68 -4.96 -8.01
C TRP A 243 -3.17 -4.44 -9.36
N ASN A 244 -3.71 -3.22 -9.36
CA ASN A 244 -4.20 -2.55 -10.56
C ASN A 244 -3.51 -1.20 -10.71
N ASP A 245 -2.73 -1.02 -11.78
CA ASP A 245 -2.01 0.24 -12.07
C ASP A 245 -2.81 1.22 -12.94
N HIS A 246 -3.96 0.79 -13.46
CA HIS A 246 -4.87 1.62 -14.25
C HIS A 246 -5.98 2.27 -13.43
N ALA A 247 -6.13 1.86 -12.17
CA ALA A 247 -7.07 2.40 -11.20
C ALA A 247 -6.28 3.10 -10.08
N SER A 248 -6.43 4.41 -9.93
CA SER A 248 -5.65 5.20 -8.98
C SER A 248 -6.51 5.84 -7.91
N ILE A 249 -5.93 5.96 -6.72
CA ILE A 249 -6.38 6.90 -5.71
C ILE A 249 -5.31 7.95 -5.46
N TYR A 250 -5.72 9.11 -5.00
CA TYR A 250 -4.87 10.24 -4.67
C TYR A 250 -5.12 10.61 -3.22
N ASP A 251 -4.13 10.37 -2.37
CA ASP A 251 -4.19 10.71 -0.94
C ASP A 251 -3.34 11.95 -0.60
N GLU A 252 -3.66 12.60 0.51
CA GLU A 252 -2.90 13.74 1.00
C GLU A 252 -1.66 13.27 1.76
N LYS A 253 -0.48 13.73 1.35
CA LYS A 253 0.77 13.42 2.04
C LYS A 253 1.11 14.46 3.08
N PRO A 254 1.54 14.07 4.30
CA PRO A 254 1.95 15.00 5.35
C PRO A 254 3.05 15.96 4.89
N GLU A 255 2.86 17.25 5.09
CA GLU A 255 3.85 18.26 4.74
C GLU A 255 4.83 18.57 5.88
N LYS A 256 4.39 18.37 7.14
CA LYS A 256 5.19 18.65 8.34
C LYS A 256 5.86 17.38 8.87
N THR A 257 7.15 17.45 9.17
CA THR A 257 7.92 16.31 9.72
C THR A 257 7.27 15.68 10.94
N LYS A 258 6.79 16.48 11.91
CA LYS A 258 6.15 15.96 13.12
C LYS A 258 4.88 15.14 12.82
N VAL A 259 4.02 15.65 11.93
CA VAL A 259 2.79 14.93 11.50
C VAL A 259 3.16 13.63 10.81
N SER A 260 4.14 13.67 9.92
CA SER A 260 4.71 12.51 9.25
C SER A 260 5.21 11.45 10.24
N MET A 261 5.97 11.85 11.26
CA MET A 261 6.50 10.92 12.27
C MET A 261 5.37 10.27 13.10
N ILE A 262 4.33 11.02 13.47
CA ILE A 262 3.18 10.49 14.21
C ILE A 262 2.45 9.43 13.37
N GLN A 263 2.20 9.71 12.09
CA GLN A 263 1.53 8.78 11.18
C GLN A 263 2.37 7.49 10.99
N ARG A 264 3.67 7.63 10.69
CA ARG A 264 4.58 6.49 10.51
C ARG A 264 4.77 5.67 11.79
N HIS A 265 4.80 6.32 12.96
CA HIS A 265 4.89 5.62 14.24
C HIS A 265 3.70 4.65 14.42
N ARG A 266 2.47 5.08 14.04
CA ARG A 266 1.30 4.21 14.05
C ARG A 266 1.50 2.99 13.13
N TRP A 267 1.96 3.22 11.89
CA TRP A 267 2.20 2.13 10.93
C TRP A 267 3.27 1.15 11.39
N ILE A 268 4.39 1.67 11.88
CA ILE A 268 5.53 0.86 12.33
C ILE A 268 5.15 0.04 13.56
N LYS A 269 4.42 0.64 14.49
CA LYS A 269 3.91 -0.02 15.69
C LYS A 269 2.97 -1.19 15.35
N GLY A 270 2.02 -0.97 14.44
CA GLY A 270 1.15 -2.02 13.92
C GLY A 270 1.93 -3.11 13.19
N HIS A 271 2.88 -2.73 12.34
CA HIS A 271 3.71 -3.68 11.61
C HIS A 271 4.53 -4.60 12.56
N TRP A 272 5.16 -4.05 13.60
CA TRP A 272 5.87 -4.87 14.61
C TRP A 272 4.93 -5.83 15.32
N TYR A 273 3.73 -5.38 15.65
CA TYR A 273 2.72 -6.23 16.28
C TYR A 273 2.38 -7.44 15.39
N VAL A 274 2.08 -7.18 14.12
CA VAL A 274 1.78 -8.25 13.15
C VAL A 274 3.00 -9.14 12.91
N ALA A 275 4.20 -8.55 12.79
CA ALA A 275 5.43 -9.30 12.59
C ALA A 275 5.70 -10.29 13.74
N PHE A 276 5.62 -9.84 14.99
CA PHE A 276 5.84 -10.72 16.14
C PHE A 276 4.78 -11.83 16.25
N LYS A 277 3.54 -11.55 15.87
CA LYS A 277 2.47 -12.57 15.87
C LYS A 277 2.59 -13.57 14.72
N GLN A 278 3.03 -13.14 13.53
CA GLN A 278 2.86 -13.89 12.29
C GLN A 278 4.13 -14.53 11.72
N ILE A 279 5.33 -14.08 12.11
CA ILE A 279 6.57 -14.62 11.51
C ILE A 279 6.71 -16.13 11.78
N LEU A 280 6.50 -16.60 13.01
CA LEU A 280 6.62 -18.02 13.34
C LEU A 280 5.55 -18.87 12.64
N PRO A 281 4.24 -18.53 12.67
CA PRO A 281 3.22 -19.24 11.90
C PRO A 281 3.52 -19.30 10.40
N LEU A 282 3.94 -18.19 9.78
CA LEU A 282 4.28 -18.15 8.37
C LEU A 282 5.51 -18.98 8.03
N THR A 283 6.52 -18.97 8.90
CA THR A 283 7.72 -19.81 8.75
C THR A 283 7.36 -21.29 8.80
N LYS A 284 6.52 -21.71 9.76
CA LYS A 284 6.00 -23.07 9.83
C LYS A 284 5.27 -23.46 8.53
N ARG A 285 4.38 -22.61 8.03
CA ARG A 285 3.66 -22.84 6.77
C ARG A 285 4.60 -22.92 5.58
N PHE A 286 5.61 -22.04 5.51
CA PHE A 286 6.62 -22.09 4.46
C PHE A 286 7.37 -23.41 4.44
N ILE A 287 7.87 -23.87 5.60
CA ILE A 287 8.60 -25.15 5.72
C ILE A 287 7.71 -26.34 5.31
N MET A 288 6.43 -26.32 5.70
CA MET A 288 5.49 -27.41 5.38
C MET A 288 5.06 -27.45 3.91
N THR A 289 5.00 -26.31 3.24
CA THR A 289 4.41 -26.21 1.88
C THR A 289 5.42 -25.82 0.80
N LEU A 290 6.57 -25.28 1.18
CA LEU A 290 7.59 -24.66 0.33
C LEU A 290 7.01 -23.57 -0.61
N ASN A 291 5.86 -22.98 -0.21
CA ASN A 291 5.20 -21.96 -1.01
C ASN A 291 5.89 -20.61 -0.82
N ILE A 292 6.46 -20.11 -1.90
CA ILE A 292 7.21 -18.84 -1.94
C ILE A 292 6.42 -17.62 -1.44
N LYS A 293 5.09 -17.67 -1.48
CA LYS A 293 4.23 -16.58 -0.98
C LYS A 293 4.42 -16.32 0.50
N TYR A 294 4.62 -17.39 1.29
CA TYR A 294 4.91 -17.24 2.72
C TYR A 294 6.31 -16.65 2.96
N LEU A 295 7.30 -17.07 2.17
CA LEU A 295 8.65 -16.51 2.28
C LEU A 295 8.69 -15.03 1.90
N ASP A 296 8.01 -14.61 0.83
CA ASP A 296 7.85 -13.21 0.44
C ASP A 296 7.26 -12.38 1.59
N LYS A 297 6.23 -12.93 2.26
CA LYS A 297 5.60 -12.24 3.39
C LYS A 297 6.50 -12.18 4.63
N ILE A 298 7.25 -13.22 4.93
CA ILE A 298 8.25 -13.22 6.00
C ILE A 298 9.29 -12.12 5.75
N PHE A 299 9.84 -12.02 4.52
CA PHE A 299 10.79 -10.97 4.16
C PHE A 299 10.18 -9.57 4.28
N PHE A 300 8.92 -9.41 3.91
CA PHE A 300 8.20 -8.15 4.10
C PHE A 300 8.05 -7.78 5.58
N LEU A 301 7.58 -8.70 6.42
CA LEU A 301 7.40 -8.47 7.86
C LEU A 301 8.72 -8.14 8.56
N MET A 302 9.81 -8.81 8.19
CA MET A 302 11.14 -8.56 8.76
C MET A 302 11.82 -7.32 8.18
N SER A 303 11.24 -6.66 7.17
CA SER A 303 11.83 -5.49 6.52
C SER A 303 11.97 -4.27 7.43
N MET A 304 11.21 -4.20 8.53
CA MET A 304 11.31 -3.12 9.51
C MET A 304 12.69 -3.06 10.19
N GLY A 305 13.41 -4.16 10.28
CA GLY A 305 14.78 -4.19 10.80
C GLY A 305 15.84 -3.47 9.95
N LYS A 306 15.50 -3.01 8.74
CA LYS A 306 16.45 -2.33 7.82
C LYS A 306 17.12 -1.09 8.44
N ALA A 307 16.37 -0.31 9.22
CA ALA A 307 16.91 0.87 9.89
C ALA A 307 18.03 0.50 10.87
N PHE A 308 17.84 -0.57 11.66
CA PHE A 308 18.87 -1.08 12.57
C PHE A 308 20.09 -1.63 11.82
N HIS A 309 19.85 -2.28 10.69
CA HIS A 309 20.94 -2.78 9.86
C HIS A 309 21.78 -1.65 9.23
N ILE A 310 21.14 -0.57 8.77
CA ILE A 310 21.84 0.61 8.28
C ILE A 310 22.72 1.22 9.39
N LEU A 311 22.20 1.34 10.62
CA LEU A 311 23.00 1.78 11.76
C LEU A 311 24.21 0.88 12.03
N LEU A 312 24.01 -0.44 11.97
CA LEU A 312 25.09 -1.42 12.13
C LEU A 312 26.17 -1.25 11.05
N ILE A 313 25.78 -1.00 9.80
CA ILE A 313 26.71 -0.71 8.71
C ILE A 313 27.57 0.53 9.03
N PHE A 314 26.93 1.63 9.45
CA PHE A 314 27.68 2.83 9.84
C PHE A 314 28.63 2.57 11.01
N LEU A 315 28.21 1.82 12.02
CA LEU A 315 29.05 1.45 13.14
C LEU A 315 30.27 0.64 12.70
N VAL A 316 30.08 -0.38 11.84
CA VAL A 316 31.16 -1.18 11.27
C VAL A 316 32.14 -0.31 10.48
N LEU A 317 31.64 0.60 9.65
CA LEU A 317 32.49 1.53 8.90
C LEU A 317 33.31 2.45 9.81
N ILE A 318 32.70 3.01 10.86
CA ILE A 318 33.41 3.85 11.84
C ILE A 318 34.49 3.06 12.55
N ILE A 319 34.18 1.83 13.00
CA ILE A 319 35.17 0.96 13.65
C ILE A 319 36.35 0.69 12.71
N ASN A 320 36.09 0.38 11.42
CA ASN A 320 37.16 0.16 10.45
C ASN A 320 38.00 1.39 10.23
N ILE A 321 37.42 2.60 10.17
CA ILE A 321 38.19 3.86 10.07
C ILE A 321 39.07 4.03 11.29
N ILE A 322 38.56 3.80 12.49
CA ILE A 322 39.34 3.90 13.74
C ILE A 322 40.48 2.87 13.75
N LEU A 323 40.23 1.64 13.32
CA LEU A 323 41.28 0.61 13.23
C LEU A 323 42.38 0.98 12.24
N LEU A 324 42.00 1.56 11.10
CA LEU A 324 42.97 2.03 10.08
C LEU A 324 43.84 3.19 10.59
N THR A 325 43.24 4.12 11.35
CA THR A 325 43.96 5.33 11.84
C THR A 325 44.78 5.07 13.10
N HIS A 326 44.40 4.09 13.94
CA HIS A 326 45.04 3.79 15.23
C HIS A 326 45.68 2.39 15.28
N HIS A 327 46.08 1.87 14.12
CA HIS A 327 46.54 0.49 13.93
C HIS A 327 47.66 0.07 14.93
N HIS A 328 48.63 0.93 15.22
CA HIS A 328 49.76 0.56 16.07
C HIS A 328 49.39 0.35 17.55
N MET A 329 48.46 1.08 18.12
CA MET A 329 48.09 0.94 19.54
C MET A 329 47.14 -0.25 19.80
N LEU A 330 46.22 -0.48 18.91
CA LEU A 330 45.21 -1.57 19.07
C LEU A 330 45.81 -2.95 18.76
N VAL A 331 46.63 -3.05 17.71
CA VAL A 331 47.25 -4.33 17.30
C VAL A 331 48.16 -4.88 18.38
N SER A 332 48.92 -4.07 19.10
CA SER A 332 49.78 -4.52 20.19
C SER A 332 48.98 -5.06 21.38
N THR A 333 47.84 -4.45 21.70
CA THR A 333 46.96 -4.86 22.81
C THR A 333 46.20 -6.14 22.46
N LEU A 334 45.70 -6.28 21.24
CA LEU A 334 44.95 -7.43 20.76
C LEU A 334 45.85 -8.65 20.44
N ALA A 335 47.09 -8.43 20.03
CA ALA A 335 48.10 -9.49 19.86
C ALA A 335 48.46 -10.17 21.19
N ALA A 336 48.49 -9.41 22.28
CA ALA A 336 48.72 -9.94 23.64
C ALA A 336 47.60 -10.86 24.12
N LEU A 337 46.39 -10.78 23.52
CA LEU A 337 45.22 -11.61 23.89
C LEU A 337 45.03 -12.84 23.00
N ASN A 338 45.93 -13.15 22.07
CA ASN A 338 45.85 -14.27 21.11
C ASN A 338 44.51 -14.35 20.29
N ILE A 339 43.77 -13.25 20.20
CA ILE A 339 42.45 -13.18 19.53
C ILE A 339 42.59 -12.54 18.13
N LEU A 340 43.77 -12.07 17.77
CA LEU A 340 44.03 -11.24 16.59
C LEU A 340 43.60 -11.93 15.26
N GLY A 341 43.90 -13.22 15.09
CA GLY A 341 43.60 -13.93 13.85
C GLY A 341 42.10 -14.11 13.61
N ALA A 342 41.36 -14.46 14.66
CA ALA A 342 39.90 -14.60 14.56
C ALA A 342 39.21 -13.25 14.34
N LEU A 343 39.73 -12.18 14.98
CA LEU A 343 39.21 -10.81 14.79
C LEU A 343 39.49 -10.28 13.38
N HIS A 344 40.63 -10.57 12.77
CA HIS A 344 40.94 -10.18 11.39
C HIS A 344 39.98 -10.86 10.40
N LEU A 345 39.81 -12.18 10.49
CA LEU A 345 38.88 -12.94 9.63
C LEU A 345 37.43 -12.44 9.77
N LEU A 346 37.02 -12.17 11.00
CA LEU A 346 35.66 -11.62 11.26
C LEU A 346 35.51 -10.22 10.69
N ASN A 347 36.55 -9.36 10.85
CA ASN A 347 36.55 -8.02 10.34
C ASN A 347 36.51 -7.97 8.81
N ASP A 348 37.33 -8.80 8.15
CA ASP A 348 37.36 -8.90 6.69
C ASP A 348 36.00 -9.38 6.15
N TYR A 349 35.42 -10.41 6.74
CA TYR A 349 34.06 -10.87 6.38
C TYR A 349 33.03 -9.75 6.57
N MET A 350 33.06 -9.04 7.72
CA MET A 350 32.14 -7.94 7.98
C MET A 350 32.34 -6.77 7.03
N PHE A 351 33.57 -6.49 6.62
CA PHE A 351 33.90 -5.44 5.65
C PHE A 351 33.30 -5.76 4.27
N TYR A 352 33.53 -6.98 3.74
CA TYR A 352 32.98 -7.37 2.44
C TYR A 352 31.46 -7.41 2.43
N ILE A 353 30.84 -8.02 3.44
CA ILE A 353 29.37 -8.08 3.52
C ILE A 353 28.74 -6.71 3.71
N THR A 354 29.42 -5.80 4.43
CA THR A 354 29.01 -4.40 4.59
C THR A 354 29.09 -3.66 3.26
N GLY A 355 30.15 -3.88 2.48
CA GLY A 355 30.30 -3.30 1.15
C GLY A 355 29.18 -3.74 0.19
N ILE A 356 28.88 -5.05 0.16
CA ILE A 356 27.75 -5.59 -0.64
C ILE A 356 26.43 -4.94 -0.19
N ASN A 357 26.16 -4.90 1.12
CA ASN A 357 24.94 -4.31 1.64
C ASN A 357 24.85 -2.80 1.34
N ALA A 358 25.94 -2.06 1.40
CA ALA A 358 25.97 -0.64 1.03
C ALA A 358 25.56 -0.44 -0.44
N LEU A 359 26.07 -1.26 -1.36
CA LEU A 359 25.66 -1.23 -2.78
C LEU A 359 24.18 -1.54 -2.96
N LEU A 360 23.66 -2.57 -2.28
CA LEU A 360 22.24 -2.94 -2.32
C LEU A 360 21.34 -1.84 -1.72
N ILE A 361 21.80 -1.15 -0.68
CA ILE A 361 21.10 -0.02 -0.07
C ILE A 361 21.08 1.18 -1.04
N ILE A 362 22.24 1.53 -1.65
CA ILE A 362 22.29 2.60 -2.67
C ILE A 362 21.33 2.27 -3.82
N TYR A 363 21.33 1.04 -4.30
CA TYR A 363 20.39 0.60 -5.32
C TYR A 363 18.94 0.81 -4.89
N SER A 364 18.57 0.34 -3.70
CA SER A 364 17.18 0.36 -3.21
C SER A 364 16.68 1.75 -2.82
N PHE A 365 17.54 2.58 -2.23
CA PHE A 365 17.15 3.87 -1.63
C PHE A 365 17.59 5.11 -2.44
N VAL A 366 18.37 4.92 -3.52
CA VAL A 366 18.76 6.01 -4.41
C VAL A 366 18.36 5.70 -5.85
N ILE A 367 18.81 4.57 -6.42
CA ILE A 367 18.60 4.28 -7.86
C ILE A 367 17.12 4.06 -8.17
N LEU A 368 16.44 3.18 -7.42
CA LEU A 368 15.02 2.89 -7.67
C LEU A 368 14.12 4.11 -7.46
N PRO A 369 14.25 4.90 -6.36
CA PRO A 369 13.49 6.13 -6.18
C PRO A 369 13.74 7.15 -7.29
N MET A 370 14.99 7.38 -7.69
CA MET A 370 15.32 8.30 -8.77
C MET A 370 14.66 7.86 -10.08
N TYR A 371 14.73 6.58 -10.42
CA TYR A 371 14.06 6.04 -11.60
C TYR A 371 12.53 6.27 -11.53
N SER A 372 11.91 6.02 -10.39
CA SER A 372 10.46 6.19 -10.19
C SER A 372 10.02 7.64 -10.40
N VAL A 373 10.82 8.59 -9.89
CA VAL A 373 10.54 10.02 -10.06
C VAL A 373 10.67 10.43 -11.52
N TYR A 374 11.79 10.09 -12.18
CA TYR A 374 12.01 10.48 -13.58
C TYR A 374 11.02 9.81 -14.54
N ALA A 375 10.55 8.60 -14.22
CA ALA A 375 9.49 7.97 -14.97
C ALA A 375 8.14 8.71 -14.85
N LYS A 376 7.93 9.46 -13.75
CA LYS A 376 6.68 10.16 -13.47
C LYS A 376 6.76 11.68 -13.68
N LEU A 377 7.84 12.31 -13.28
CA LEU A 377 8.00 13.77 -13.24
C LEU A 377 9.34 14.16 -13.89
N ARG A 378 9.30 14.84 -15.04
CA ARG A 378 10.52 15.17 -15.79
C ARG A 378 11.33 16.35 -15.24
N ASN A 379 10.73 17.23 -14.42
CA ASN A 379 11.29 18.54 -14.05
C ASN A 379 11.54 18.75 -12.56
N ILE A 380 11.80 17.69 -11.76
CA ILE A 380 12.14 17.85 -10.33
C ILE A 380 13.66 17.84 -10.15
N ASN A 381 14.14 18.77 -9.32
CA ASN A 381 15.56 18.85 -8.94
C ASN A 381 16.01 17.55 -8.23
N PRO A 382 16.97 16.80 -8.78
CA PRO A 382 17.44 15.53 -8.19
C PRO A 382 18.03 15.71 -6.79
N ILE A 383 18.69 16.84 -6.51
CA ILE A 383 19.23 17.12 -5.18
C ILE A 383 18.11 17.22 -4.14
N LYS A 384 16.99 17.89 -4.50
CA LYS A 384 15.83 18.00 -3.61
C LYS A 384 15.23 16.61 -3.30
N ILE A 385 15.19 15.71 -4.29
CA ILE A 385 14.71 14.34 -4.11
C ILE A 385 15.61 13.60 -3.13
N VAL A 386 16.91 13.58 -3.37
CA VAL A 386 17.87 12.87 -2.52
C VAL A 386 17.83 13.41 -1.08
N LEU A 387 17.88 14.73 -0.90
CA LEU A 387 17.84 15.32 0.44
C LEU A 387 16.52 15.04 1.17
N SER A 388 15.39 15.09 0.47
CA SER A 388 14.09 14.78 1.08
C SER A 388 13.98 13.31 1.51
N LEU A 389 14.49 12.39 0.71
CA LEU A 389 14.55 10.97 1.06
C LEU A 389 15.51 10.70 2.23
N GLN A 390 16.69 11.34 2.28
CA GLN A 390 17.60 11.20 3.41
C GLN A 390 16.96 11.68 4.71
N TRP A 391 16.29 12.83 4.68
CA TRP A 391 15.56 13.33 5.85
C TRP A 391 14.42 12.38 6.28
N PHE A 392 13.68 11.84 5.31
CA PHE A 392 12.66 10.84 5.59
C PHE A 392 13.27 9.60 6.26
N MET A 393 14.40 9.08 5.77
CA MET A 393 15.08 7.91 6.34
C MET A 393 15.61 8.17 7.75
N ILE A 394 16.21 9.35 8.01
CA ILE A 394 16.69 9.72 9.35
C ILE A 394 15.52 9.75 10.35
N THR A 395 14.42 10.40 9.98
CA THR A 395 13.23 10.45 10.83
C THR A 395 12.54 9.08 10.95
N ASP A 396 12.64 8.23 9.92
CA ASP A 396 12.11 6.88 9.96
C ASP A 396 12.87 5.99 10.94
N PHE A 397 14.19 6.11 11.00
CA PHE A 397 15.00 5.39 12.00
C PHE A 397 14.55 5.70 13.43
N ILE A 398 14.31 6.98 13.75
CA ILE A 398 13.80 7.39 15.07
C ILE A 398 12.44 6.74 15.35
N VAL A 399 11.54 6.78 14.37
CA VAL A 399 10.20 6.21 14.50
C VAL A 399 10.24 4.68 14.63
N GLN A 400 11.16 4.01 13.93
CA GLN A 400 11.38 2.55 14.03
C GLN A 400 11.78 2.15 15.45
N LEU A 401 12.69 2.88 16.08
CA LEU A 401 13.09 2.64 17.48
C LEU A 401 11.88 2.75 18.41
N PHE A 402 11.14 3.87 18.36
CA PHE A 402 9.97 4.05 19.20
C PHE A 402 8.89 2.99 18.94
N GLY A 403 8.65 2.63 17.69
CA GLY A 403 7.69 1.60 17.31
C GLY A 403 8.04 0.24 17.89
N LEU A 404 9.32 -0.14 17.88
CA LEU A 404 9.81 -1.40 18.46
C LEU A 404 9.55 -1.52 19.97
N PHE A 405 9.62 -0.42 20.72
CA PHE A 405 9.37 -0.44 22.16
C PHE A 405 7.89 -0.25 22.52
N THR A 406 7.08 0.29 21.61
CA THR A 406 5.66 0.62 21.88
C THR A 406 4.67 -0.31 21.19
N TRP A 407 5.13 -1.29 20.42
CA TRP A 407 4.27 -2.18 19.61
C TRP A 407 3.18 -2.93 20.38
N PRO A 408 3.34 -3.32 21.69
CA PRO A 408 2.28 -4.04 22.37
C PRO A 408 1.01 -3.21 22.58
N ASN A 409 1.13 -1.88 22.66
CA ASN A 409 -0.01 -1.01 22.84
C ASN A 409 -0.66 -0.65 21.49
N GLN A 410 -1.69 -1.37 21.07
CA GLN A 410 -2.47 -1.12 19.84
C GLN A 410 -3.70 -0.22 20.09
N GLN A 411 -3.95 0.22 21.32
CA GLN A 411 -5.17 0.96 21.69
C GLN A 411 -5.13 2.47 21.34
N THR A 412 -3.95 3.06 21.16
CA THR A 412 -3.81 4.48 20.90
C THR A 412 -3.79 4.80 19.41
N TRP A 413 -4.93 5.28 18.91
CA TRP A 413 -5.02 5.88 17.58
C TRP A 413 -4.96 7.41 17.71
N ILE A 414 -4.06 8.05 16.96
CA ILE A 414 -3.92 9.52 16.91
C ILE A 414 -4.28 9.93 15.48
N ARG A 415 -5.28 10.81 15.36
CA ARG A 415 -5.71 11.40 14.10
C ARG A 415 -4.55 12.16 13.43
N THR A 416 -4.35 11.97 12.14
CA THR A 416 -3.50 12.81 11.32
C THR A 416 -4.32 14.02 10.88
N PRO A 417 -3.93 15.27 11.22
CA PRO A 417 -4.65 16.45 10.76
C PRO A 417 -4.48 16.59 9.23
N HIS A 418 -5.59 16.76 8.52
CA HIS A 418 -5.59 17.07 7.09
C HIS A 418 -5.53 18.58 6.91
N SER A 419 -4.71 19.03 5.96
CA SER A 419 -4.72 20.41 5.47
C SER A 419 -5.70 20.47 4.28
N LYS A 420 -6.37 21.62 4.08
CA LYS A 420 -7.18 21.85 2.88
C LYS A 420 -6.26 21.91 1.66
N VAL A 421 -5.84 20.79 1.14
CA VAL A 421 -5.08 20.74 -0.11
C VAL A 421 -6.09 20.58 -1.23
N SER A 422 -6.36 21.67 -1.95
CA SER A 422 -6.76 21.56 -3.35
C SER A 422 -5.70 20.69 -4.03
N ILE A 423 -6.11 19.75 -4.90
CA ILE A 423 -5.17 19.03 -5.75
C ILE A 423 -4.25 20.08 -6.36
N GLU A 424 -2.92 19.91 -6.21
CA GLU A 424 -1.95 20.69 -6.99
C GLU A 424 -2.17 20.33 -8.45
N THR A 425 -3.15 20.99 -9.06
CA THR A 425 -3.40 20.96 -10.48
C THR A 425 -2.39 21.88 -11.15
N SER A 426 -1.21 21.37 -11.39
CA SER A 426 -0.61 21.71 -12.67
C SER A 426 -1.35 20.84 -13.70
N GLU A 427 -2.08 21.43 -14.62
CA GLU A 427 -2.62 20.71 -15.79
C GLU A 427 -1.52 19.93 -16.51
N GLU A 428 -0.26 20.33 -16.37
CA GLU A 428 0.95 19.62 -16.79
C GLU A 428 1.28 18.36 -15.97
N ALA A 429 0.89 18.25 -14.72
CA ALA A 429 1.10 17.05 -13.90
C ALA A 429 0.11 15.92 -14.23
N TYR A 430 -1.02 16.24 -14.83
CA TYR A 430 -2.00 15.26 -15.33
C TYR A 430 -1.73 14.81 -16.77
N GLN A 431 -0.87 15.49 -17.51
CA GLN A 431 -0.24 14.98 -18.74
C GLN A 431 0.98 14.15 -18.36
N THR A 432 0.80 13.18 -17.50
CA THR A 432 1.87 12.24 -17.18
C THR A 432 2.12 11.32 -18.36
N PRO A 433 3.39 11.13 -18.76
CA PRO A 433 3.79 10.06 -19.68
C PRO A 433 3.73 8.67 -19.04
N GLY A 434 3.04 8.52 -17.95
CA GLY A 434 2.66 7.24 -17.35
C GLY A 434 1.16 7.01 -17.42
N THR A 435 0.36 8.03 -17.73
CA THR A 435 -0.88 7.79 -18.46
C THR A 435 -0.41 7.33 -19.83
N TYR A 436 -0.18 6.07 -19.91
CA TYR A 436 -0.06 5.32 -21.14
C TYR A 436 -1.02 5.97 -22.08
N GLU A 437 -0.52 6.40 -23.25
CA GLU A 437 -1.37 6.79 -24.35
C GLU A 437 -2.60 5.91 -24.27
N HIS A 438 -3.72 6.50 -23.93
CA HIS A 438 -4.98 5.86 -24.17
C HIS A 438 -4.92 5.59 -25.66
N ASP A 439 -4.57 4.34 -26.02
CA ASP A 439 -4.79 3.87 -27.36
C ASP A 439 -6.23 4.26 -27.65
N ASN A 440 -6.40 5.36 -28.37
CA ASN A 440 -7.57 5.65 -29.17
C ASN A 440 -7.59 4.57 -30.26
N GLN A 441 -7.70 3.31 -29.85
CA GLN A 441 -8.13 2.29 -30.78
C GLN A 441 -9.59 2.65 -31.07
N PRO A 442 -9.88 2.98 -32.34
CA PRO A 442 -11.27 3.19 -32.76
C PRO A 442 -12.04 1.95 -32.31
N ALA A 443 -13.22 2.16 -31.75
CA ALA A 443 -14.14 1.11 -31.39
C ALA A 443 -14.15 0.12 -32.56
N ILE A 444 -13.76 -1.15 -32.32
CA ILE A 444 -13.90 -2.20 -33.29
C ILE A 444 -15.39 -2.26 -33.58
N GLN A 445 -15.77 -1.75 -34.74
CA GLN A 445 -17.11 -1.95 -35.25
C GLN A 445 -17.31 -3.44 -35.35
N VAL A 446 -18.19 -3.96 -34.48
CA VAL A 446 -18.71 -5.32 -34.60
C VAL A 446 -19.43 -5.34 -35.96
N PRO A 447 -19.08 -6.24 -36.89
CA PRO A 447 -19.84 -6.33 -38.13
C PRO A 447 -21.30 -6.64 -37.74
N GLU A 448 -22.22 -5.82 -38.16
CA GLU A 448 -23.64 -6.14 -38.16
C GLU A 448 -23.79 -7.44 -38.94
N VAL A 449 -24.12 -8.51 -38.24
CA VAL A 449 -24.63 -9.74 -38.88
C VAL A 449 -26.00 -9.37 -39.39
N GLY A 450 -26.05 -9.10 -40.71
CA GLY A 450 -27.28 -8.84 -41.45
C GLY A 450 -28.22 -10.02 -41.27
N LEU A 451 -29.28 -9.84 -40.49
CA LEU A 451 -30.45 -10.69 -40.51
C LEU A 451 -31.21 -10.38 -41.83
N ASN A 452 -30.97 -11.24 -42.83
CA ASN A 452 -31.73 -11.30 -44.03
C ASN A 452 -33.16 -11.78 -43.67
N THR A 453 -34.08 -10.87 -43.49
CA THR A 453 -35.51 -11.15 -43.48
C THR A 453 -36.00 -11.18 -44.95
N SER A 454 -35.91 -12.33 -45.58
CA SER A 454 -36.68 -12.62 -46.79
C SER A 454 -38.09 -13.02 -46.37
N ASN A 455 -39.02 -12.11 -46.62
CA ASN A 455 -40.47 -12.36 -46.67
C ASN A 455 -40.79 -13.50 -47.64
N HIS A 456 -41.43 -14.52 -47.21
CA HIS A 456 -42.33 -15.31 -48.06
C HIS A 456 -43.68 -15.39 -47.37
N ILE A 457 -44.59 -14.58 -47.91
CA ILE A 457 -46.05 -14.71 -47.84
C ILE A 457 -46.41 -15.95 -48.64
N VAL A 458 -47.06 -16.93 -48.03
CA VAL A 458 -47.94 -17.87 -48.71
C VAL A 458 -49.21 -17.99 -47.90
N GLU A 459 -50.28 -17.47 -48.48
CA GLU A 459 -51.66 -17.73 -48.14
C GLU A 459 -52.05 -19.21 -48.47
N LYS A 460 -53.10 -19.64 -47.76
CA LYS A 460 -54.10 -20.71 -48.05
C LYS A 460 -53.96 -22.02 -47.28
N HIS A 461 -54.78 -22.36 -46.48
CA HIS A 461 -56.15 -22.90 -46.33
C HIS A 461 -56.44 -23.17 -44.87
#